data_e4e2d61ab1fffcee555b9fe54d2857b0
#
_entry.id   e4e2d61ab1fffcee555b9fe54d2857b0
#
_cell.length_a   1.000
_cell.length_b   1.000
_cell.length_c   1.000
_cell.angle_alpha   90.00
_cell.angle_beta   90.00
_cell.angle_gamma   90.00
#
_symmetry.space_group_name_H-M   'P 1'
#
loop_
_entity.id
_entity.type
_entity.pdbx_description
1 polymer ?
#
loop_
_entity_poly.entity_id
_entity_poly.type
_entity_poly.pdbx_seq_one_letter_code
_entity_poly.pdbx_strand_id
1 'polypeptide(L)'
;MKSLPKNYLLALIIFIGVLAWIASGFFKSETMDNSLEINNSETVEEKIAVRAKDIYGEDKTYFLTVRGRTEAEKRVLLRPKTSSTVIKTIDKGSFVKKGDIICSLDPENRSARLIEAEAGKNQAQLQYDAIKELFNEGYRSENALATAEAVLKGAIAREEIARNELSNIAISAPFDGFIEDVMVEVGDLMT
;
A
#
# COMPACT_ATOMS: atom_id res chain seq x y z
N MET A 1 80.99 -21.60 77.52
CA MET A 1 80.38 -21.87 76.21
C MET A 1 81.53 -21.75 75.20
N LYS A 2 81.99 -22.92 74.69
CA LYS A 2 83.03 -22.97 73.66
C LYS A 2 82.45 -22.52 72.29
N SER A 3 83.05 -21.45 71.77
CA SER A 3 82.75 -20.97 70.45
C SER A 3 83.19 -21.97 69.38
N LEU A 4 82.30 -22.54 68.61
CA LEU A 4 82.66 -23.40 67.49
C LEU A 4 83.49 -22.58 66.47
N PRO A 5 84.60 -23.19 65.96
CA PRO A 5 85.43 -22.53 64.98
C PRO A 5 84.60 -22.26 63.66
N LYS A 6 84.81 -21.06 63.09
CA LYS A 6 84.06 -20.57 61.92
C LYS A 6 83.95 -21.55 60.72
N ASN A 7 84.91 -22.48 60.62
CA ASN A 7 84.98 -23.47 59.59
C ASN A 7 83.87 -24.54 59.72
N TYR A 8 83.43 -24.88 60.93
CA TYR A 8 82.32 -25.82 61.12
C TYR A 8 80.97 -25.20 60.89
N LEU A 9 80.86 -23.88 61.11
CA LEU A 9 79.62 -23.15 60.81
C LEU A 9 79.39 -23.04 59.30
N LEU A 10 80.48 -22.85 58.54
CA LEU A 10 80.46 -22.79 57.10
C LEU A 10 80.10 -24.18 56.45
N ALA A 11 80.72 -25.25 57.05
CA ALA A 11 80.41 -26.63 56.66
C ALA A 11 78.97 -26.99 56.98
N LEU A 12 78.40 -26.51 58.08
CA LEU A 12 76.99 -26.81 58.44
C LEU A 12 76.01 -26.09 57.50
N ILE A 13 76.33 -24.86 57.07
CA ILE A 13 75.47 -24.13 56.08
C ILE A 13 75.48 -24.86 54.73
N ILE A 14 76.66 -25.32 54.29
CA ILE A 14 76.72 -26.06 53.00
C ILE A 14 75.99 -27.36 53.13
N PHE A 15 76.10 -28.08 54.27
CA PHE A 15 75.38 -29.35 54.48
C PHE A 15 73.86 -29.15 54.50
N ILE A 16 73.34 -28.06 55.13
CA ILE A 16 71.91 -27.74 55.10
C ILE A 16 71.47 -27.36 53.66
N GLY A 17 72.28 -26.64 52.89
CA GLY A 17 71.99 -26.34 51.50
C GLY A 17 71.88 -27.57 50.59
N VAL A 18 72.79 -28.55 50.79
CA VAL A 18 72.72 -29.81 50.02
C VAL A 18 71.56 -30.66 50.46
N LEU A 19 71.23 -30.69 51.74
CA LEU A 19 70.01 -31.39 52.20
C LEU A 19 68.73 -30.74 51.65
N ALA A 20 68.61 -29.42 51.58
CA ALA A 20 67.50 -28.71 51.01
C ALA A 20 67.36 -28.97 49.49
N TRP A 21 68.51 -29.08 48.79
CA TRP A 21 68.54 -29.40 47.39
C TRP A 21 68.02 -30.83 47.08
N ILE A 22 68.46 -31.81 47.87
CA ILE A 22 68.01 -33.22 47.78
C ILE A 22 66.54 -33.33 48.16
N ALA A 23 66.06 -32.62 49.17
CA ALA A 23 64.68 -32.58 49.58
C ALA A 23 63.77 -31.95 48.46
N SER A 24 64.31 -30.95 47.75
CA SER A 24 63.60 -30.34 46.59
C SER A 24 63.45 -31.32 45.44
N GLY A 25 64.39 -32.27 45.26
CA GLY A 25 64.26 -33.32 44.21
C GLY A 25 63.23 -34.42 44.55
N PHE A 26 62.95 -34.60 45.81
CA PHE A 26 61.94 -35.66 46.22
C PHE A 26 60.50 -35.18 46.15
N PHE A 27 60.24 -33.88 45.96
CA PHE A 27 58.87 -33.33 45.89
C PHE A 27 58.32 -33.25 44.48
N LYS A 28 59.11 -33.71 43.50
CA LYS A 28 58.58 -33.85 42.13
C LYS A 28 58.01 -35.27 42.00
N SER A 29 56.78 -35.44 42.50
CA SER A 29 55.98 -36.62 42.26
C SER A 29 55.60 -36.65 40.79
N GLU A 30 56.36 -37.35 39.98
CA GLU A 30 55.80 -37.92 38.74
C GLU A 30 54.87 -39.05 39.19
N THR A 31 53.59 -38.83 39.00
CA THR A 31 52.62 -39.90 39.00
C THR A 31 52.93 -40.81 37.80
N MET A 32 53.80 -41.78 37.97
CA MET A 32 53.86 -42.94 37.08
C MET A 32 52.63 -43.79 37.40
N ASP A 33 51.65 -43.64 36.53
CA ASP A 33 50.53 -44.55 36.45
C ASP A 33 51.06 -45.88 35.91
N ASN A 34 51.32 -46.80 36.85
CA ASN A 34 51.78 -48.15 36.55
C ASN A 34 50.57 -49.00 36.27
N SER A 35 49.99 -48.84 35.09
CA SER A 35 48.96 -49.73 34.57
C SER A 35 49.62 -51.04 34.11
N LEU A 36 49.37 -52.06 34.87
CA LEU A 36 49.64 -53.46 34.57
C LEU A 36 49.15 -53.80 33.13
N GLU A 37 50.09 -54.21 32.30
CA GLU A 37 49.79 -54.82 31.01
C GLU A 37 48.98 -56.12 31.24
N ILE A 38 47.70 -56.03 30.99
CA ILE A 38 46.90 -57.21 30.70
C ILE A 38 46.91 -57.35 29.16
N ASN A 39 47.68 -58.32 28.70
CA ASN A 39 47.66 -58.77 27.31
C ASN A 39 46.30 -59.34 26.97
N ASN A 40 45.42 -58.45 26.50
CA ASN A 40 44.28 -58.86 25.72
C ASN A 40 44.48 -58.39 24.30
N SER A 41 44.66 -59.31 23.38
CA SER A 41 44.63 -59.08 21.94
C SER A 41 43.22 -58.64 21.53
N GLU A 42 42.87 -57.38 21.82
CA GLU A 42 41.73 -56.73 21.21
C GLU A 42 42.23 -55.93 20.03
N THR A 43 41.69 -56.20 18.90
CA THR A 43 41.76 -55.43 17.66
C THR A 43 41.73 -53.96 17.99
N VAL A 44 42.87 -53.28 17.80
CA VAL A 44 42.93 -51.81 17.91
C VAL A 44 42.09 -51.27 16.79
N GLU A 45 40.84 -50.93 17.09
CA GLU A 45 40.09 -50.01 16.24
C GLU A 45 40.83 -48.69 16.27
N GLU A 46 41.47 -48.36 15.16
CA GLU A 46 42.12 -47.08 14.93
C GLU A 46 41.06 -45.98 15.02
N LYS A 47 40.91 -45.36 16.19
CA LYS A 47 39.97 -44.27 16.39
C LYS A 47 40.45 -43.09 15.59
N ILE A 48 39.74 -42.78 14.50
CA ILE A 48 39.98 -41.64 13.68
C ILE A 48 39.73 -40.38 14.53
N ALA A 49 40.74 -39.57 14.75
CA ALA A 49 40.61 -38.31 15.44
C ALA A 49 39.93 -37.29 14.52
N VAL A 50 38.71 -36.92 14.86
CA VAL A 50 37.95 -35.88 14.14
C VAL A 50 38.00 -34.57 14.89
N ARG A 51 38.21 -33.48 14.19
CA ARG A 51 38.04 -32.13 14.73
C ARG A 51 36.56 -31.78 14.74
N ALA A 52 35.98 -31.76 15.90
CA ALA A 52 34.64 -31.21 16.09
C ALA A 52 34.73 -29.77 16.52
N LYS A 53 33.86 -28.95 16.01
CA LYS A 53 33.66 -27.54 16.42
C LYS A 53 32.19 -27.37 16.74
N ASP A 54 31.93 -26.90 17.94
CA ASP A 54 30.57 -26.54 18.32
C ASP A 54 30.15 -25.29 17.55
N ILE A 55 29.05 -25.39 16.84
CA ILE A 55 28.46 -24.28 16.09
C ILE A 55 27.16 -23.95 16.78
N TYR A 56 27.09 -22.75 17.30
CA TYR A 56 25.88 -22.20 17.89
C TYR A 56 25.15 -21.41 16.83
N GLY A 57 23.83 -21.59 16.72
CA GLY A 57 22.98 -20.76 15.89
C GLY A 57 22.89 -19.36 16.49
N GLU A 58 23.20 -18.32 15.72
CA GLU A 58 23.00 -16.94 16.07
C GLU A 58 21.83 -16.38 15.24
N ASP A 59 20.85 -15.81 15.94
CA ASP A 59 19.74 -15.13 15.27
C ASP A 59 20.24 -13.87 14.56
N LYS A 60 20.27 -13.93 13.24
CA LYS A 60 20.77 -12.84 12.42
C LYS A 60 19.61 -12.19 11.65
N THR A 61 19.31 -10.94 11.98
CA THR A 61 18.33 -10.15 11.25
C THR A 61 18.92 -9.66 9.94
N TYR A 62 18.33 -10.04 8.83
CA TYR A 62 18.69 -9.54 7.51
C TYR A 62 17.72 -8.46 7.08
N PHE A 63 18.23 -7.32 6.70
CA PHE A 63 17.46 -6.26 6.07
C PHE A 63 17.58 -6.39 4.55
N LEU A 64 16.45 -6.66 3.90
CA LEU A 64 16.37 -6.64 2.44
C LEU A 64 15.92 -5.25 1.99
N THR A 65 16.81 -4.51 1.36
CA THR A 65 16.46 -3.24 0.72
C THR A 65 15.86 -3.50 -0.64
N VAL A 66 14.55 -3.31 -0.76
CA VAL A 66 13.83 -3.38 -2.04
C VAL A 66 13.59 -1.97 -2.56
N ARG A 67 13.77 -1.81 -3.87
CA ARG A 67 13.43 -0.58 -4.58
C ARG A 67 12.15 -0.83 -5.34
N GLY A 68 11.20 0.07 -5.21
CA GLY A 68 9.92 0.01 -5.90
C GLY A 68 9.59 1.36 -6.52
N ARG A 69 8.64 1.35 -7.44
CA ARG A 69 8.02 2.54 -8.01
C ARG A 69 6.54 2.47 -7.72
N THR A 70 5.96 3.56 -7.26
CA THR A 70 4.51 3.69 -7.11
C THR A 70 3.89 4.09 -8.42
N GLU A 71 2.81 3.44 -8.79
CA GLU A 71 2.02 3.77 -9.96
C GLU A 71 0.57 4.00 -9.53
N ALA A 72 -0.13 4.89 -10.24
CA ALA A 72 -1.55 5.11 -9.98
C ALA A 72 -2.35 3.88 -10.41
N GLU A 73 -3.21 3.38 -9.53
CA GLU A 73 -4.12 2.26 -9.83
C GLU A 73 -5.10 2.63 -10.96
N LYS A 74 -5.56 3.88 -10.97
CA LYS A 74 -6.52 4.40 -11.95
C LYS A 74 -6.04 5.76 -12.43
N ARG A 75 -6.07 5.92 -13.75
CA ARG A 75 -5.81 7.19 -14.42
C ARG A 75 -6.86 7.38 -15.51
N VAL A 76 -7.47 8.54 -15.56
CA VAL A 76 -8.47 8.87 -16.57
C VAL A 76 -8.23 10.29 -17.08
N LEU A 77 -8.35 10.46 -18.39
CA LEU A 77 -8.41 11.77 -19.02
C LEU A 77 -9.86 12.15 -19.21
N LEU A 78 -10.31 13.19 -18.50
CA LEU A 78 -11.66 13.70 -18.61
C LEU A 78 -11.74 14.70 -19.77
N ARG A 79 -12.76 14.54 -20.60
CA ARG A 79 -13.05 15.40 -21.73
C ARG A 79 -14.48 15.91 -21.63
N PRO A 80 -14.77 17.12 -22.12
CA PRO A 80 -16.14 17.59 -22.20
C PRO A 80 -16.96 16.73 -23.16
N LYS A 81 -18.24 16.59 -22.89
CA LYS A 81 -19.20 15.92 -23.77
C LYS A 81 -19.88 16.92 -24.73
N THR A 82 -19.67 18.19 -24.51
CA THR A 82 -20.28 19.29 -25.28
C THR A 82 -19.27 20.42 -25.43
N SER A 83 -19.34 21.12 -26.56
CA SER A 83 -18.51 22.29 -26.81
C SER A 83 -19.08 23.50 -26.07
N SER A 84 -18.26 24.16 -25.27
CA SER A 84 -18.58 25.44 -24.61
C SER A 84 -17.33 26.05 -23.94
N THR A 85 -17.45 27.28 -23.45
CA THR A 85 -16.38 28.02 -22.77
C THR A 85 -16.25 27.59 -21.31
N VAL A 86 -15.01 27.44 -20.83
CA VAL A 86 -14.71 27.13 -19.42
C VAL A 86 -14.96 28.36 -18.55
N ILE A 87 -15.83 28.24 -17.56
CA ILE A 87 -16.08 29.29 -16.55
C ILE A 87 -15.41 29.04 -15.21
N LYS A 88 -15.13 27.76 -14.90
CA LYS A 88 -14.46 27.38 -13.66
C LYS A 88 -13.70 26.08 -13.84
N THR A 89 -12.51 26.04 -13.30
CA THR A 89 -11.71 24.82 -13.21
C THR A 89 -11.10 24.68 -11.81
N ILE A 90 -10.65 23.49 -11.48
CA ILE A 90 -9.96 23.17 -10.21
C ILE A 90 -8.46 23.18 -10.46
N ASP A 91 -7.69 23.51 -9.42
CA ASP A 91 -6.23 23.58 -9.50
C ASP A 91 -5.60 22.19 -9.54
N LYS A 92 -4.49 22.08 -10.26
CA LYS A 92 -3.60 20.92 -10.24
C LYS A 92 -3.16 20.58 -8.82
N GLY A 93 -3.11 19.30 -8.49
CA GLY A 93 -2.73 18.78 -7.17
C GLY A 93 -3.87 18.75 -6.15
N SER A 94 -5.06 19.26 -6.49
CA SER A 94 -6.23 19.22 -5.62
C SER A 94 -6.75 17.81 -5.44
N PHE A 95 -7.18 17.47 -4.22
CA PHE A 95 -7.91 16.23 -3.95
C PHE A 95 -9.38 16.43 -4.24
N VAL A 96 -9.99 15.47 -4.96
CA VAL A 96 -11.42 15.48 -5.31
C VAL A 96 -12.05 14.14 -4.94
N LYS A 97 -13.32 14.20 -4.56
CA LYS A 97 -14.15 13.01 -4.31
C LYS A 97 -14.98 12.69 -5.55
N LYS A 98 -15.40 11.44 -5.64
CA LYS A 98 -16.33 11.01 -6.68
C LYS A 98 -17.59 11.88 -6.71
N GLY A 99 -17.89 12.47 -7.87
CA GLY A 99 -19.02 13.37 -8.09
C GLY A 99 -18.70 14.86 -7.91
N ASP A 100 -17.54 15.22 -7.36
CA ASP A 100 -17.13 16.62 -7.27
C ASP A 100 -16.97 17.22 -8.68
N ILE A 101 -17.41 18.46 -8.86
CA ILE A 101 -17.28 19.17 -10.14
C ILE A 101 -15.85 19.67 -10.29
N ILE A 102 -15.14 19.16 -11.29
CA ILE A 102 -13.76 19.51 -11.61
C ILE A 102 -13.70 20.72 -12.53
N CYS A 103 -14.59 20.74 -13.53
CA CYS A 103 -14.67 21.84 -14.48
C CYS A 103 -16.14 22.15 -14.77
N SER A 104 -16.45 23.44 -14.89
CA SER A 104 -17.78 23.93 -15.23
C SER A 104 -17.69 24.75 -16.49
N LEU A 105 -18.55 24.42 -17.46
CA LEU A 105 -18.67 25.11 -18.73
C LEU A 105 -19.82 26.11 -18.69
N ASP A 106 -19.81 27.06 -19.62
CA ASP A 106 -20.90 28.06 -19.78
C ASP A 106 -22.18 27.33 -20.21
N PRO A 107 -23.28 27.49 -19.47
CA PRO A 107 -24.56 26.93 -19.87
C PRO A 107 -25.14 27.52 -21.15
N GLU A 108 -24.71 28.75 -21.53
CA GLU A 108 -25.25 29.47 -22.70
C GLU A 108 -26.79 29.50 -22.66
N ASN A 109 -27.46 28.97 -23.71
CA ASN A 109 -28.91 28.89 -23.79
C ASN A 109 -29.50 27.53 -23.31
N ARG A 110 -28.69 26.61 -22.76
CA ARG A 110 -29.15 25.25 -22.36
C ARG A 110 -30.15 25.29 -21.21
N SER A 111 -29.97 26.22 -20.27
CA SER A 111 -30.93 26.41 -19.18
C SER A 111 -32.29 26.90 -19.71
N ALA A 112 -32.29 27.82 -20.67
CA ALA A 112 -33.53 28.31 -21.31
C ALA A 112 -34.25 27.21 -22.10
N ARG A 113 -33.47 26.37 -22.83
CA ARG A 113 -34.02 25.19 -23.55
C ARG A 113 -34.65 24.18 -22.62
N LEU A 114 -34.05 23.93 -21.42
CA LEU A 114 -34.67 23.04 -20.44
C LEU A 114 -36.00 23.59 -19.93
N ILE A 115 -36.06 24.89 -19.60
CA ILE A 115 -37.32 25.51 -19.17
C ILE A 115 -38.39 25.43 -20.27
N GLU A 116 -38.03 25.66 -21.53
CA GLU A 116 -38.96 25.52 -22.68
C GLU A 116 -39.46 24.06 -22.80
N ALA A 117 -38.56 23.07 -22.70
CA ALA A 117 -38.90 21.66 -22.78
C ALA A 117 -39.82 21.20 -21.60
N GLU A 118 -39.56 21.70 -20.39
CA GLU A 118 -40.40 21.44 -19.21
C GLU A 118 -41.79 22.06 -19.38
N ALA A 119 -41.89 23.27 -19.90
CA ALA A 119 -43.18 23.88 -20.22
C ALA A 119 -43.97 23.11 -21.28
N GLY A 120 -43.27 22.62 -22.34
CA GLY A 120 -43.87 21.82 -23.39
C GLY A 120 -44.36 20.45 -22.88
N LYS A 121 -43.61 19.80 -21.96
CA LYS A 121 -44.05 18.59 -21.30
C LYS A 121 -45.29 18.82 -20.45
N ASN A 122 -45.30 19.88 -19.64
CA ASN A 122 -46.44 20.21 -18.79
C ASN A 122 -47.70 20.45 -19.63
N GLN A 123 -47.60 21.17 -20.74
CA GLN A 123 -48.69 21.38 -21.68
C GLN A 123 -49.22 20.03 -22.29
N ALA A 124 -48.29 19.17 -22.73
CA ALA A 124 -48.64 17.85 -23.30
C ALA A 124 -49.30 16.95 -22.25
N GLN A 125 -48.86 17.00 -21.01
CA GLN A 125 -49.45 16.27 -19.90
C GLN A 125 -50.88 16.70 -19.64
N LEU A 126 -51.14 18.00 -19.52
CA LEU A 126 -52.51 18.52 -19.34
C LEU A 126 -53.44 18.13 -20.51
N GLN A 127 -52.91 18.15 -21.73
CA GLN A 127 -53.68 17.74 -22.90
C GLN A 127 -54.01 16.24 -22.90
N TYR A 128 -53.03 15.40 -22.54
CA TYR A 128 -53.22 13.96 -22.39
C TYR A 128 -54.26 13.67 -21.30
N ASP A 129 -54.18 14.28 -20.14
CA ASP A 129 -55.08 14.05 -19.01
C ASP A 129 -56.51 14.43 -19.38
N ALA A 130 -56.69 15.58 -20.04
CA ALA A 130 -58.02 16.02 -20.50
C ALA A 130 -58.63 15.05 -21.57
N ILE A 131 -57.82 14.59 -22.53
CA ILE A 131 -58.28 13.62 -23.55
C ILE A 131 -58.59 12.27 -22.90
N LYS A 132 -57.79 11.82 -21.91
CA LYS A 132 -57.99 10.58 -21.19
C LYS A 132 -59.33 10.60 -20.40
N GLU A 133 -59.63 11.72 -19.74
CA GLU A 133 -60.90 11.91 -19.04
C GLU A 133 -62.11 11.82 -20.01
N LEU A 134 -62.05 12.57 -21.12
CA LEU A 134 -63.08 12.52 -22.16
C LEU A 134 -63.21 11.15 -22.84
N PHE A 135 -62.15 10.40 -22.98
CA PHE A 135 -62.15 9.02 -23.47
C PHE A 135 -62.90 8.09 -22.50
N ASN A 136 -62.61 8.20 -21.19
CA ASN A 136 -63.28 7.41 -20.16
C ASN A 136 -64.79 7.67 -20.11
N GLU A 137 -65.22 8.89 -20.44
CA GLU A 137 -66.61 9.29 -20.54
C GLU A 137 -67.28 8.91 -21.90
N GLY A 138 -66.49 8.34 -22.84
CA GLY A 138 -66.97 7.94 -24.16
C GLY A 138 -67.03 9.06 -25.19
N TYR A 139 -66.57 10.25 -24.94
CA TYR A 139 -66.58 11.42 -25.84
C TYR A 139 -65.37 11.51 -26.79
N ARG A 140 -64.34 10.67 -26.61
CA ARG A 140 -63.17 10.63 -27.49
C ARG A 140 -62.85 9.23 -27.95
N SER A 141 -62.23 9.13 -29.14
CA SER A 141 -61.81 7.84 -29.68
C SER A 141 -60.46 7.37 -29.09
N GLU A 142 -60.20 6.07 -29.14
CA GLU A 142 -58.93 5.48 -28.77
C GLU A 142 -57.75 6.07 -29.54
N ASN A 143 -57.96 6.36 -30.84
CA ASN A 143 -56.93 7.03 -31.67
C ASN A 143 -56.58 8.43 -31.13
N ALA A 144 -57.55 9.19 -30.60
CA ALA A 144 -57.29 10.50 -30.01
C ALA A 144 -56.44 10.38 -28.71
N LEU A 145 -56.77 9.37 -27.91
CA LEU A 145 -55.98 9.08 -26.69
C LEU A 145 -54.54 8.65 -27.05
N ALA A 146 -54.38 7.71 -27.99
CA ALA A 146 -53.06 7.26 -28.45
C ALA A 146 -52.22 8.38 -29.04
N THR A 147 -52.86 9.32 -29.76
CA THR A 147 -52.19 10.49 -30.31
C THR A 147 -51.68 11.42 -29.18
N ALA A 148 -52.51 11.69 -28.18
CA ALA A 148 -52.12 12.53 -27.05
C ALA A 148 -51.01 11.88 -26.23
N GLU A 149 -51.06 10.56 -26.05
CA GLU A 149 -49.98 9.82 -25.36
C GLU A 149 -48.68 9.91 -26.15
N ALA A 150 -48.70 9.76 -27.47
CA ALA A 150 -47.50 9.90 -28.31
C ALA A 150 -46.88 11.31 -28.21
N VAL A 151 -47.73 12.36 -28.19
CA VAL A 151 -47.28 13.77 -28.03
C VAL A 151 -46.63 13.94 -26.65
N LEU A 152 -47.22 13.41 -25.58
CA LEU A 152 -46.67 13.47 -24.25
C LEU A 152 -45.31 12.76 -24.16
N LYS A 153 -45.22 11.51 -24.69
CA LYS A 153 -43.94 10.78 -24.74
C LYS A 153 -42.87 11.55 -25.51
N GLY A 154 -43.23 12.19 -26.61
CA GLY A 154 -42.31 13.05 -27.36
C GLY A 154 -41.86 14.28 -26.58
N ALA A 155 -42.74 14.88 -25.78
CA ALA A 155 -42.38 16.02 -24.92
C ALA A 155 -41.47 15.63 -23.75
N ILE A 156 -41.72 14.46 -23.12
CA ILE A 156 -40.87 13.88 -22.08
C ILE A 156 -39.46 13.64 -22.64
N ALA A 157 -39.32 13.05 -23.81
CA ALA A 157 -38.04 12.80 -24.46
C ALA A 157 -37.25 14.10 -24.72
N ARG A 158 -37.95 15.18 -25.16
CA ARG A 158 -37.31 16.50 -25.38
C ARG A 158 -36.80 17.11 -24.06
N GLU A 159 -37.59 17.01 -23.00
CA GLU A 159 -37.13 17.49 -21.65
C GLU A 159 -35.91 16.73 -21.20
N GLU A 160 -35.88 15.41 -21.34
CA GLU A 160 -34.75 14.59 -20.97
C GLU A 160 -33.46 14.93 -21.75
N ILE A 161 -33.60 15.16 -23.07
CA ILE A 161 -32.47 15.63 -23.90
C ILE A 161 -31.95 16.96 -23.40
N ALA A 162 -32.82 17.96 -23.17
CA ALA A 162 -32.41 19.27 -22.69
C ALA A 162 -31.77 19.21 -21.31
N ARG A 163 -32.27 18.35 -20.42
CA ARG A 163 -31.70 18.10 -19.09
C ARG A 163 -30.30 17.49 -19.18
N ASN A 164 -30.11 16.50 -20.05
CA ASN A 164 -28.82 15.88 -20.31
C ASN A 164 -27.82 16.86 -20.92
N GLU A 165 -28.24 17.71 -21.86
CA GLU A 165 -27.40 18.78 -22.42
C GLU A 165 -26.93 19.77 -21.33
N LEU A 166 -27.80 20.14 -20.41
CA LEU A 166 -27.44 20.99 -19.27
C LEU A 166 -26.53 20.28 -18.29
N SER A 167 -26.75 19.00 -18.02
CA SER A 167 -25.89 18.23 -17.10
C SER A 167 -24.46 18.03 -17.64
N ASN A 168 -24.30 17.99 -18.96
CA ASN A 168 -23.01 17.77 -19.62
C ASN A 168 -22.04 18.96 -19.55
N ILE A 169 -22.50 20.14 -19.06
CA ILE A 169 -21.60 21.28 -18.80
C ILE A 169 -20.76 21.14 -17.54
N ALA A 170 -21.14 20.24 -16.64
CA ALA A 170 -20.40 19.95 -15.41
C ALA A 170 -19.58 18.68 -15.60
N ILE A 171 -18.28 18.81 -15.61
CA ILE A 171 -17.36 17.67 -15.66
C ILE A 171 -17.05 17.26 -14.23
N SER A 172 -17.47 16.05 -13.83
CA SER A 172 -17.30 15.53 -12.47
C SER A 172 -16.30 14.41 -12.39
N ALA A 173 -15.71 14.24 -11.18
CA ALA A 173 -14.78 13.17 -10.87
C ALA A 173 -15.48 11.80 -10.88
N PRO A 174 -15.00 10.80 -11.62
CA PRO A 174 -15.57 9.45 -11.65
C PRO A 174 -15.20 8.61 -10.42
N PHE A 175 -14.14 8.97 -9.70
CA PHE A 175 -13.63 8.34 -8.48
C PHE A 175 -12.85 9.34 -7.63
N ASP A 176 -12.54 8.97 -6.40
CA ASP A 176 -11.73 9.78 -5.49
C ASP A 176 -10.26 9.80 -5.93
N GLY A 177 -9.62 10.95 -5.94
CA GLY A 177 -8.24 11.05 -6.38
C GLY A 177 -7.68 12.47 -6.40
N PHE A 178 -6.50 12.60 -6.98
CA PHE A 178 -5.82 13.88 -7.16
C PHE A 178 -5.87 14.30 -8.63
N ILE A 179 -6.00 15.61 -8.86
CA ILE A 179 -5.87 16.19 -10.18
C ILE A 179 -4.38 16.25 -10.55
N GLU A 180 -3.98 15.44 -11.51
CA GLU A 180 -2.58 15.34 -11.93
C GLU A 180 -2.17 16.53 -12.80
N ASP A 181 -3.03 16.89 -13.74
CA ASP A 181 -2.79 18.02 -14.66
C ASP A 181 -4.11 18.63 -15.14
N VAL A 182 -4.07 19.91 -15.46
CA VAL A 182 -5.20 20.68 -16.01
C VAL A 182 -4.71 21.34 -17.29
N MET A 183 -5.28 20.93 -18.42
CA MET A 183 -4.84 21.36 -19.75
C MET A 183 -5.62 22.56 -20.30
N VAL A 184 -6.53 23.14 -19.49
CA VAL A 184 -7.44 24.20 -19.92
C VAL A 184 -7.49 25.31 -18.88
N GLU A 185 -7.70 26.53 -19.34
CA GLU A 185 -7.85 27.68 -18.48
C GLU A 185 -9.27 28.25 -18.59
N VAL A 186 -9.63 29.10 -17.60
CA VAL A 186 -10.90 29.83 -17.62
C VAL A 186 -10.91 30.78 -18.83
N GLY A 187 -11.94 30.64 -19.65
CA GLY A 187 -12.07 31.38 -20.90
C GLY A 187 -11.75 30.55 -22.15
N ASP A 188 -11.14 29.39 -22.02
CA ASP A 188 -10.88 28.51 -23.15
C ASP A 188 -12.16 27.88 -23.72
N LEU A 189 -12.20 27.73 -25.02
CA LEU A 189 -13.26 27.00 -25.70
C LEU A 189 -12.88 25.52 -25.76
N MET A 190 -13.61 24.69 -25.05
CA MET A 190 -13.49 23.22 -25.16
C MET A 190 -14.38 22.71 -26.29
N THR A 191 -13.85 21.75 -27.06
CA THR A 191 -14.54 21.11 -28.19
C THR A 191 -14.44 19.58 -28.10
#